data_522e4f2b0983a42b1991e8edd76ad182
#
_entry.id   522e4f2b0983a42b1991e8edd76ad182
#
_cell.length_a   1.000
_cell.length_b   1.000
_cell.length_c   1.000
_cell.angle_alpha   90.00
_cell.angle_beta   90.00
_cell.angle_gamma   90.00
#
_symmetry.space_group_name_H-M   'P 1'
#
loop_
_entity.id
_entity.type
_entity.pdbx_description
1 polymer ?
#
loop_
_entity_poly.entity_id
_entity_poly.type
_entity_poly.pdbx_seq_one_letter_code
_entity_poly.pdbx_strand_id
1 'polypeptide(L)'
;MISRFPTWQYILLGIITIFSIVYALPNIYPEDPSIQISIKKNITKNYTSNKSDIDILNADNIQDLTKKITQELINRNLKIKAIKTQNTNNIVIHFFNATDELAAKEILQDLLGEQYSVALNLASSTPNWLDFLGAKPMKLGLDLRGGVRFLIDVDVASIFNSDLELKNSLNSQQITEMKNSIIDRTILTIRNRVNELGVAEAIVQRQGAHNIAVELPGVQDTVRAKNILGKTATLNFVMVDENGVLGPGNRSLMDRYGRKILVKKKIILTGDSIIDATSGFDTSDHKAVVSLRLASGRSINLFERTTRENIGKIMAIIYREHKTIEKNAIKSSVIEETVISTAVIQSALGNKFQISGLSIDESRDLALLLRAGTMPAPVSIVEERIIGPSMGQSNIKMGMISVVLGLSLVLVVMVFYYSLFGLIANLALLLNLILLLASMSIIGATLTLPGIAGIVLTLGMAVDANVLIFERIREEINAGANTLSSIHRGFEYALATIVDSNLTTLIVGIILFFVGTGPVKGFAVVLSIGILTSLFTAITGTRAMVSMLYEGKHRLQKVWVGI
;
A
#
# COMPACT_ATOMS: atom_id res chain seq x y z
N MET A 1 -33.82 -2.95 -43.08
CA MET A 1 -34.42 -3.16 -41.74
C MET A 1 -33.58 -2.45 -40.73
N ILE A 2 -34.09 -1.39 -40.09
CA ILE A 2 -33.36 -0.70 -39.01
C ILE A 2 -33.35 -1.67 -37.84
N SER A 3 -32.20 -2.16 -37.49
CA SER A 3 -32.02 -3.09 -36.36
C SER A 3 -32.41 -2.35 -35.07
N ARG A 4 -33.54 -2.73 -34.49
CA ARG A 4 -33.97 -2.21 -33.18
C ARG A 4 -32.92 -2.55 -32.14
N PHE A 5 -32.65 -1.61 -31.24
CA PHE A 5 -31.76 -1.86 -30.11
C PHE A 5 -32.33 -3.02 -29.26
N PRO A 6 -31.64 -4.15 -29.12
CA PRO A 6 -32.20 -5.35 -28.52
C PRO A 6 -32.52 -5.14 -27.03
N THR A 7 -33.68 -5.61 -26.57
CA THR A 7 -34.14 -5.43 -25.18
C THR A 7 -33.17 -5.94 -24.13
N TRP A 8 -32.40 -6.99 -24.40
CA TRP A 8 -31.42 -7.51 -23.48
C TRP A 8 -30.29 -6.50 -23.18
N GLN A 9 -29.95 -5.63 -24.16
CA GLN A 9 -28.92 -4.61 -23.97
C GLN A 9 -29.41 -3.49 -23.02
N TYR A 10 -30.70 -3.14 -23.01
CA TYR A 10 -31.23 -2.21 -22.01
C TYR A 10 -31.20 -2.79 -20.61
N ILE A 11 -31.51 -4.09 -20.46
CA ILE A 11 -31.41 -4.78 -19.17
C ILE A 11 -29.95 -4.81 -18.69
N LEU A 12 -29.04 -5.17 -19.57
CA LEU A 12 -27.60 -5.19 -19.27
C LEU A 12 -27.09 -3.81 -18.85
N LEU A 13 -27.45 -2.76 -19.58
CA LEU A 13 -27.08 -1.38 -19.24
C LEU A 13 -27.64 -0.98 -17.88
N GLY A 14 -28.89 -1.34 -17.58
CA GLY A 14 -29.50 -1.09 -16.27
C GLY A 14 -28.77 -1.79 -15.13
N ILE A 15 -28.43 -3.07 -15.31
CA ILE A 15 -27.65 -3.85 -14.33
C ILE A 15 -26.28 -3.21 -14.11
N ILE A 16 -25.53 -2.89 -15.19
CA ILE A 16 -24.22 -2.25 -15.11
C ILE A 16 -24.33 -0.89 -14.38
N THR A 17 -25.35 -0.10 -14.68
CA THR A 17 -25.56 1.21 -14.05
C THR A 17 -25.81 1.07 -12.55
N ILE A 18 -26.71 0.16 -12.13
CA ILE A 18 -27.00 -0.08 -10.71
C ILE A 18 -25.76 -0.59 -9.99
N PHE A 19 -25.08 -1.56 -10.57
CA PHE A 19 -23.84 -2.10 -10.02
C PHE A 19 -22.76 -1.01 -9.86
N SER A 20 -22.60 -0.17 -10.88
CA SER A 20 -21.62 0.93 -10.84
C SER A 20 -21.98 1.99 -9.79
N ILE A 21 -23.26 2.31 -9.60
CA ILE A 21 -23.69 3.22 -8.53
C ILE A 21 -23.29 2.65 -7.17
N VAL A 22 -23.58 1.36 -6.92
CA VAL A 22 -23.24 0.69 -5.65
C VAL A 22 -21.75 0.74 -5.37
N TYR A 23 -20.89 0.48 -6.36
CA TYR A 23 -19.44 0.49 -6.18
C TYR A 23 -18.81 1.89 -6.22
N ALA A 24 -19.47 2.88 -6.79
CA ALA A 24 -19.04 4.27 -6.74
C ALA A 24 -19.43 4.96 -5.42
N LEU A 25 -20.52 4.53 -4.77
CA LEU A 25 -21.08 5.16 -3.57
C LEU A 25 -20.10 5.25 -2.39
N PRO A 26 -19.22 4.26 -2.10
CA PRO A 26 -18.24 4.35 -1.02
C PRO A 26 -17.33 5.59 -1.09
N ASN A 27 -17.06 6.11 -2.30
CA ASN A 27 -16.18 7.26 -2.48
C ASN A 27 -16.78 8.61 -2.02
N ILE A 28 -18.07 8.64 -1.71
CA ILE A 28 -18.75 9.84 -1.16
C ILE A 28 -18.51 9.94 0.36
N TYR A 29 -18.21 8.82 1.02
CA TYR A 29 -18.00 8.79 2.47
C TYR A 29 -16.54 9.13 2.79
N PRO A 30 -16.28 10.19 3.58
CA PRO A 30 -14.92 10.59 3.96
C PRO A 30 -14.26 9.52 4.84
N GLU A 31 -12.95 9.51 4.83
CA GLU A 31 -12.17 8.72 5.78
C GLU A 31 -12.19 9.44 7.15
N ASP A 32 -12.40 8.66 8.21
CA ASP A 32 -12.34 9.14 9.58
C ASP A 32 -10.97 8.83 10.19
N PRO A 33 -10.42 9.73 11.06
CA PRO A 33 -9.31 9.38 11.93
C PRO A 33 -9.66 8.14 12.73
N SER A 34 -8.81 7.14 12.76
CA SER A 34 -9.13 5.87 13.40
C SER A 34 -7.91 5.18 13.99
N ILE A 35 -8.15 4.41 15.04
CA ILE A 35 -7.15 3.53 15.63
C ILE A 35 -7.51 2.10 15.27
N GLN A 36 -6.57 1.43 14.64
CA GLN A 36 -6.66 -0.01 14.39
C GLN A 36 -5.94 -0.76 15.50
N ILE A 37 -6.66 -1.64 16.16
CA ILE A 37 -6.15 -2.55 17.19
C ILE A 37 -6.14 -3.94 16.60
N SER A 38 -4.96 -4.56 16.52
CA SER A 38 -4.79 -5.91 16.01
C SER A 38 -4.10 -6.78 17.05
N ILE A 39 -4.53 -8.03 17.14
CA ILE A 39 -3.90 -9.01 18.02
C ILE A 39 -2.62 -9.52 17.36
N LYS A 40 -1.50 -9.45 18.06
CA LYS A 40 -0.25 -10.02 17.56
C LYS A 40 -0.35 -11.55 17.58
N LYS A 41 -0.37 -12.14 16.39
CA LYS A 41 -0.65 -13.57 16.10
C LYS A 41 0.21 -14.61 16.83
N ASN A 42 1.18 -14.20 17.67
CA ASN A 42 2.19 -15.07 18.26
C ASN A 42 1.85 -15.66 19.65
N ILE A 43 0.72 -15.27 20.26
CA ILE A 43 0.38 -15.72 21.62
C ILE A 43 -0.40 -17.04 21.60
N THR A 44 -1.06 -17.37 20.50
CA THR A 44 -1.96 -18.53 20.38
C THR A 44 -1.26 -19.90 20.29
N LYS A 45 0.08 -19.98 20.27
CA LYS A 45 0.78 -21.27 20.16
C LYS A 45 1.48 -21.76 21.43
N ASN A 46 1.45 -21.01 22.53
CA ASN A 46 2.21 -21.38 23.73
C ASN A 46 1.40 -21.99 24.87
N TYR A 47 0.09 -22.09 24.74
CA TYR A 47 -0.72 -22.75 25.78
C TYR A 47 -1.45 -23.96 25.21
N THR A 48 -1.04 -25.12 25.72
CA THR A 48 -1.71 -26.41 25.83
C THR A 48 -1.91 -27.30 24.59
N SER A 49 -1.54 -28.53 24.85
CA SER A 49 -1.79 -29.77 24.11
C SER A 49 -3.27 -30.20 24.07
N ASN A 50 -4.24 -29.35 24.41
CA ASN A 50 -5.66 -29.65 24.36
C ASN A 50 -6.38 -28.82 23.29
N LYS A 51 -7.07 -29.52 22.42
CA LYS A 51 -7.81 -29.05 21.25
C LYS A 51 -8.96 -28.07 21.57
N SER A 52 -9.24 -27.81 22.86
CA SER A 52 -10.29 -26.92 23.37
C SER A 52 -9.87 -25.44 23.57
N ASP A 53 -8.55 -25.13 23.56
CA ASP A 53 -8.06 -23.76 23.85
C ASP A 53 -7.74 -22.91 22.60
N ILE A 54 -8.05 -23.44 21.41
CA ILE A 54 -7.91 -22.68 20.12
C ILE A 54 -9.02 -21.64 19.96
N ASP A 55 -10.08 -21.71 20.77
CA ASP A 55 -11.25 -20.82 20.77
C ASP A 55 -11.16 -19.63 21.74
N ILE A 56 -9.97 -19.23 22.20
CA ILE A 56 -9.78 -18.14 23.19
C ILE A 56 -10.06 -16.74 22.62
N LEU A 57 -10.39 -16.63 21.34
CA LEU A 57 -11.01 -15.44 20.76
C LEU A 57 -12.45 -15.76 20.35
N ASN A 58 -13.23 -16.25 21.29
CA ASN A 58 -14.67 -16.29 21.15
C ASN A 58 -15.21 -14.87 21.03
N ALA A 59 -16.28 -14.68 20.27
CA ALA A 59 -16.96 -13.40 20.08
C ALA A 59 -17.20 -12.63 21.40
N ASP A 60 -17.32 -13.34 22.52
CA ASP A 60 -17.51 -12.78 23.86
C ASP A 60 -16.28 -12.00 24.36
N ASN A 61 -15.07 -12.47 24.11
CA ASN A 61 -13.83 -11.78 24.53
C ASN A 61 -13.58 -10.48 23.75
N ILE A 62 -13.98 -10.42 22.47
CA ILE A 62 -13.88 -9.19 21.66
C ILE A 62 -14.92 -8.17 22.12
N GLN A 63 -16.12 -8.62 22.46
CA GLN A 63 -17.15 -7.73 22.98
C GLN A 63 -16.77 -7.14 24.34
N ASP A 64 -16.19 -7.95 25.24
CA ASP A 64 -15.71 -7.46 26.54
C ASP A 64 -14.52 -6.52 26.41
N LEU A 65 -13.60 -6.79 25.49
CA LEU A 65 -12.49 -5.90 25.17
C LEU A 65 -13.00 -4.58 24.60
N THR A 66 -13.96 -4.65 23.68
CA THR A 66 -14.58 -3.46 23.08
C THR A 66 -15.30 -2.63 24.13
N LYS A 67 -16.00 -3.26 25.08
CA LYS A 67 -16.64 -2.56 26.20
C LYS A 67 -15.63 -1.86 27.11
N LYS A 68 -14.54 -2.55 27.50
CA LYS A 68 -13.47 -1.96 28.32
C LYS A 68 -12.81 -0.78 27.64
N ILE A 69 -12.48 -0.91 26.35
CA ILE A 69 -11.92 0.18 25.55
C ILE A 69 -12.88 1.38 25.50
N THR A 70 -14.16 1.11 25.22
CA THR A 70 -15.18 2.16 25.14
C THR A 70 -15.32 2.92 26.45
N GLN A 71 -15.36 2.19 27.56
CA GLN A 71 -15.53 2.77 28.89
C GLN A 71 -14.34 3.63 29.30
N GLU A 72 -13.11 3.19 29.01
CA GLU A 72 -11.90 3.95 29.32
C GLU A 72 -11.81 5.23 28.47
N LEU A 73 -12.10 5.16 27.18
CA LEU A 73 -12.09 6.34 26.30
C LEU A 73 -13.18 7.37 26.68
N ILE A 74 -14.36 6.90 27.08
CA ILE A 74 -15.44 7.78 27.58
C ILE A 74 -15.05 8.42 28.91
N ASN A 75 -14.44 7.67 29.84
CA ASN A 75 -13.96 8.19 31.12
C ASN A 75 -12.93 9.30 30.95
N ARG A 76 -12.17 9.29 29.85
CA ARG A 76 -11.19 10.32 29.50
C ARG A 76 -11.76 11.45 28.63
N ASN A 77 -13.09 11.52 28.47
CA ASN A 77 -13.81 12.52 27.66
C ASN A 77 -13.42 12.53 26.16
N LEU A 78 -12.96 11.42 25.61
CA LEU A 78 -12.64 11.31 24.19
C LEU A 78 -13.90 10.96 23.39
N LYS A 79 -14.15 11.70 22.30
CA LYS A 79 -15.35 11.53 21.48
C LYS A 79 -15.12 10.44 20.41
N ILE A 80 -15.76 9.29 20.60
CA ILE A 80 -15.75 8.18 19.66
C ILE A 80 -16.93 8.33 18.69
N LYS A 81 -16.69 8.16 17.38
CA LYS A 81 -17.73 8.18 16.34
C LYS A 81 -18.36 6.81 16.16
N ALA A 82 -17.54 5.76 16.04
CA ALA A 82 -17.97 4.38 15.87
C ALA A 82 -16.85 3.41 16.25
N ILE A 83 -17.23 2.19 16.63
CA ILE A 83 -16.29 1.07 16.78
C ILE A 83 -16.76 -0.03 15.84
N LYS A 84 -15.89 -0.46 14.93
CA LYS A 84 -16.16 -1.54 13.97
C LYS A 84 -15.19 -2.68 14.22
N THR A 85 -15.69 -3.90 14.23
CA THR A 85 -14.87 -5.12 14.30
C THR A 85 -14.70 -5.63 12.87
N GLN A 86 -13.47 -5.55 12.35
CA GLN A 86 -13.10 -6.11 11.05
C GLN A 86 -12.45 -7.48 11.29
N ASN A 87 -13.14 -8.57 11.05
CA ASN A 87 -12.72 -9.94 11.33
C ASN A 87 -12.51 -10.23 12.84
N THR A 88 -12.29 -11.49 13.17
CA THR A 88 -12.08 -11.97 14.54
C THR A 88 -10.84 -11.40 15.25
N ASN A 89 -9.98 -10.62 14.57
CA ASN A 89 -8.68 -10.21 15.11
C ASN A 89 -8.43 -8.69 15.09
N ASN A 90 -9.29 -7.88 14.46
CA ASN A 90 -9.06 -6.45 14.27
C ASN A 90 -10.25 -5.63 14.75
N ILE A 91 -10.00 -4.64 15.61
CA ILE A 91 -10.97 -3.62 16.06
C ILE A 91 -10.51 -2.29 15.48
N VAL A 92 -11.42 -1.55 14.85
CA VAL A 92 -11.20 -0.20 14.34
C VAL A 92 -12.10 0.77 15.07
N ILE A 93 -11.49 1.76 15.70
CA ILE A 93 -12.17 2.82 16.46
C ILE A 93 -12.10 4.10 15.64
N HIS A 94 -13.25 4.63 15.24
CA HIS A 94 -13.37 5.87 14.49
C HIS A 94 -13.52 7.06 15.44
N PHE A 95 -12.80 8.14 15.18
CA PHE A 95 -12.86 9.39 15.93
C PHE A 95 -13.42 10.52 15.07
N PHE A 96 -13.92 11.58 15.71
CA PHE A 96 -14.35 12.78 15.00
C PHE A 96 -13.15 13.67 14.60
N ASN A 97 -12.08 13.65 15.39
CA ASN A 97 -10.92 14.53 15.23
C ASN A 97 -9.61 13.75 15.40
N ALA A 98 -8.57 14.18 14.69
CA ALA A 98 -7.23 13.61 14.82
C ALA A 98 -6.58 13.86 16.20
N THR A 99 -6.99 14.91 16.92
CA THR A 99 -6.51 15.18 18.28
C THR A 99 -6.99 14.12 19.27
N ASP A 100 -8.26 13.72 19.17
CA ASP A 100 -8.82 12.66 20.03
C ASP A 100 -8.20 11.29 19.69
N GLU A 101 -7.89 11.05 18.41
CA GLU A 101 -7.20 9.85 17.93
C GLU A 101 -5.80 9.74 18.54
N LEU A 102 -5.00 10.82 18.52
CA LEU A 102 -3.65 10.82 19.08
C LEU A 102 -3.64 10.58 20.58
N ALA A 103 -4.53 11.26 21.33
CA ALA A 103 -4.67 11.06 22.77
C ALA A 103 -5.14 9.63 23.11
N ALA A 104 -6.08 9.09 22.32
CA ALA A 104 -6.56 7.72 22.50
C ALA A 104 -5.47 6.67 22.24
N LYS A 105 -4.54 6.91 21.30
CA LYS A 105 -3.45 5.98 21.01
C LYS A 105 -2.58 5.72 22.24
N GLU A 106 -2.15 6.77 22.94
CA GLU A 106 -1.31 6.64 24.13
C GLU A 106 -2.03 5.84 25.23
N ILE A 107 -3.29 6.21 25.50
CA ILE A 107 -4.12 5.53 26.49
C ILE A 107 -4.32 4.05 26.14
N LEU A 108 -4.61 3.75 24.87
CA LEU A 108 -4.84 2.37 24.43
C LEU A 108 -3.56 1.55 24.40
N GLN A 109 -2.40 2.15 24.14
CA GLN A 109 -1.11 1.45 24.23
C GLN A 109 -0.81 1.02 25.68
N ASP A 110 -1.09 1.90 26.63
CA ASP A 110 -0.90 1.59 28.06
C ASP A 110 -1.93 0.57 28.57
N LEU A 111 -3.20 0.70 28.16
CA LEU A 111 -4.29 -0.19 28.59
C LEU A 111 -4.15 -1.63 28.07
N LEU A 112 -3.77 -1.76 26.79
CA LEU A 112 -3.78 -3.04 26.07
C LEU A 112 -2.43 -3.78 26.14
N GLY A 113 -1.38 -3.07 26.53
CA GLY A 113 -0.03 -3.62 26.62
C GLY A 113 0.51 -4.15 25.29
N GLU A 114 1.58 -4.95 25.35
CA GLU A 114 2.31 -5.41 24.17
C GLU A 114 1.62 -6.54 23.37
N GLN A 115 0.54 -7.08 23.88
CA GLN A 115 -0.22 -8.16 23.23
C GLN A 115 -0.98 -7.64 21.99
N TYR A 116 -1.29 -6.36 21.96
CA TYR A 116 -2.01 -5.71 20.88
C TYR A 116 -1.11 -4.72 20.14
N SER A 117 -1.34 -4.62 18.86
CA SER A 117 -0.75 -3.56 18.03
C SER A 117 -1.78 -2.43 17.91
N VAL A 118 -1.45 -1.25 18.39
CA VAL A 118 -2.28 -0.06 18.31
C VAL A 118 -1.67 0.87 17.27
N ALA A 119 -2.29 0.97 16.10
CA ALA A 119 -1.81 1.77 14.99
C ALA A 119 -2.80 2.88 14.63
N LEU A 120 -2.28 4.09 14.39
CA LEU A 120 -3.07 5.17 13.78
C LEU A 120 -3.38 4.80 12.33
N ASN A 121 -4.61 4.99 11.94
CA ASN A 121 -5.08 4.69 10.59
C ASN A 121 -6.15 5.72 10.19
N LEU A 122 -6.45 5.78 8.90
CA LEU A 122 -7.65 6.43 8.39
C LEU A 122 -8.58 5.33 7.89
N ALA A 123 -9.77 5.24 8.46
CA ALA A 123 -10.72 4.21 8.08
C ALA A 123 -11.94 4.82 7.38
N SER A 124 -12.42 4.14 6.35
CA SER A 124 -13.61 4.56 5.64
C SER A 124 -14.85 4.59 6.53
N SER A 125 -15.63 5.67 6.45
CA SER A 125 -16.93 5.77 7.13
C SER A 125 -18.08 5.09 6.36
N THR A 126 -17.75 4.23 5.40
CA THR A 126 -18.72 3.48 4.58
C THR A 126 -19.72 2.72 5.45
N PRO A 127 -21.02 2.77 5.14
CA PRO A 127 -22.04 2.00 5.83
C PRO A 127 -21.84 0.48 5.70
N ASN A 128 -22.20 -0.28 6.74
CA ASN A 128 -21.96 -1.72 6.81
C ASN A 128 -22.59 -2.53 5.67
N TRP A 129 -23.71 -2.08 5.10
CA TRP A 129 -24.35 -2.78 3.99
C TRP A 129 -23.54 -2.72 2.69
N LEU A 130 -22.78 -1.63 2.45
CA LEU A 130 -21.85 -1.52 1.32
C LEU A 130 -20.62 -2.39 1.54
N ASP A 131 -20.08 -2.41 2.77
CA ASP A 131 -18.98 -3.30 3.12
C ASP A 131 -19.36 -4.77 2.93
N PHE A 132 -20.61 -5.16 3.26
CA PHE A 132 -21.13 -6.52 3.04
C PHE A 132 -21.15 -6.90 1.56
N LEU A 133 -21.42 -5.95 0.66
CA LEU A 133 -21.36 -6.14 -0.80
C LEU A 133 -19.93 -6.10 -1.35
N GLY A 134 -18.93 -5.91 -0.50
CA GLY A 134 -17.52 -5.79 -0.91
C GLY A 134 -17.18 -4.47 -1.61
N ALA A 135 -18.10 -3.47 -1.56
CA ALA A 135 -17.88 -2.15 -2.13
C ALA A 135 -16.98 -1.32 -1.20
N LYS A 136 -15.72 -1.11 -1.62
CA LYS A 136 -14.72 -0.31 -0.89
C LYS A 136 -14.43 0.98 -1.65
N PRO A 137 -14.10 2.09 -0.95
CA PRO A 137 -13.65 3.30 -1.64
C PRO A 137 -12.33 3.06 -2.36
N MET A 138 -12.06 3.85 -3.40
CA MET A 138 -10.74 3.88 -4.03
C MET A 138 -9.70 4.41 -3.04
N LYS A 139 -8.44 4.01 -3.22
CA LYS A 139 -7.34 4.45 -2.37
C LYS A 139 -6.92 5.87 -2.72
N LEU A 140 -6.52 6.66 -1.72
CA LEU A 140 -5.97 7.98 -1.94
C LEU A 140 -4.44 7.90 -1.94
N GLY A 141 -3.82 8.50 -2.95
CA GLY A 141 -2.36 8.60 -3.04
C GLY A 141 -1.77 9.57 -2.02
N LEU A 142 -0.46 9.51 -1.90
CA LEU A 142 0.32 10.35 -0.98
C LEU A 142 0.03 11.85 -1.15
N ASP A 143 -0.17 12.31 -2.39
CA ASP A 143 -0.44 13.73 -2.72
C ASP A 143 -1.79 14.23 -2.17
N LEU A 144 -2.72 13.32 -1.89
CA LEU A 144 -4.07 13.61 -1.40
C LEU A 144 -4.24 13.30 0.09
N ARG A 145 -3.59 12.23 0.58
CA ARG A 145 -3.70 11.79 1.98
C ARG A 145 -2.65 12.43 2.89
N GLY A 146 -1.56 12.91 2.30
CA GLY A 146 -0.35 13.29 3.03
C GLY A 146 0.45 12.07 3.46
N GLY A 147 1.60 12.29 4.07
CA GLY A 147 2.52 11.25 4.51
C GLY A 147 3.94 11.47 4.02
N VAL A 148 4.73 10.39 3.84
CA VAL A 148 6.12 10.49 3.43
C VAL A 148 6.45 9.55 2.28
N ARG A 149 7.31 10.03 1.37
CA ARG A 149 7.93 9.24 0.31
C ARG A 149 9.43 9.20 0.53
N PHE A 150 9.97 7.98 0.53
CA PHE A 150 11.40 7.75 0.51
C PHE A 150 11.82 7.18 -0.84
N LEU A 151 12.91 7.70 -1.38
CA LEU A 151 13.64 7.06 -2.46
C LEU A 151 14.86 6.39 -1.85
N ILE A 152 14.89 5.07 -1.92
CA ILE A 152 15.93 4.23 -1.30
C ILE A 152 16.81 3.70 -2.43
N ASP A 153 18.11 4.01 -2.36
CA ASP A 153 19.12 3.42 -3.24
C ASP A 153 19.65 2.13 -2.62
N VAL A 154 19.78 1.08 -3.44
CA VAL A 154 20.30 -0.22 -3.04
C VAL A 154 21.72 -0.37 -3.57
N ASP A 155 22.69 -0.39 -2.67
CA ASP A 155 24.09 -0.55 -3.05
C ASP A 155 24.41 -2.03 -3.36
N VAL A 156 24.01 -2.43 -4.56
CA VAL A 156 24.30 -3.76 -5.06
C VAL A 156 25.77 -3.94 -5.41
N ALA A 157 26.47 -2.83 -5.73
CA ALA A 157 27.87 -2.86 -6.13
C ALA A 157 28.79 -3.28 -4.98
N SER A 158 28.47 -2.90 -3.74
CA SER A 158 29.27 -3.25 -2.55
C SER A 158 29.35 -4.76 -2.34
N ILE A 159 28.30 -5.52 -2.69
CA ILE A 159 28.27 -6.98 -2.54
C ILE A 159 29.29 -7.64 -3.50
N PHE A 160 29.31 -7.20 -4.76
CA PHE A 160 30.25 -7.74 -5.76
C PHE A 160 31.70 -7.27 -5.54
N ASN A 161 31.91 -6.13 -4.90
CA ASN A 161 33.25 -5.62 -4.58
C ASN A 161 33.82 -6.29 -3.33
N SER A 162 32.95 -6.75 -2.41
CA SER A 162 33.40 -7.46 -1.20
C SER A 162 33.77 -8.91 -1.48
N ASP A 163 33.32 -9.49 -2.59
CA ASP A 163 33.58 -10.87 -2.97
C ASP A 163 34.10 -10.96 -4.43
N LEU A 164 35.40 -10.72 -4.57
CA LEU A 164 36.06 -10.72 -5.88
C LEU A 164 36.02 -12.10 -6.57
N GLU A 165 35.97 -13.18 -5.80
CA GLU A 165 35.86 -14.55 -6.34
C GLU A 165 34.48 -14.75 -7.00
N LEU A 166 33.41 -14.25 -6.36
CA LEU A 166 32.08 -14.30 -6.90
C LEU A 166 31.96 -13.51 -8.22
N LYS A 167 32.59 -12.32 -8.27
CA LYS A 167 32.58 -11.46 -9.47
C LYS A 167 33.29 -12.10 -10.66
N ASN A 168 34.37 -12.83 -10.42
CA ASN A 168 35.18 -13.46 -11.46
C ASN A 168 34.59 -14.80 -11.94
N SER A 169 33.72 -15.42 -11.15
CA SER A 169 33.09 -16.72 -11.48
C SER A 169 31.79 -16.59 -12.27
N LEU A 170 31.19 -15.39 -12.35
CA LEU A 170 29.89 -15.17 -12.97
C LEU A 170 30.01 -14.47 -14.33
N ASN A 171 29.17 -14.88 -15.28
CA ASN A 171 29.03 -14.18 -16.55
C ASN A 171 28.10 -12.93 -16.41
N SER A 172 28.11 -12.05 -17.40
CA SER A 172 27.35 -10.78 -17.38
C SER A 172 25.83 -10.98 -17.18
N GLN A 173 25.27 -12.06 -17.70
CA GLN A 173 23.86 -12.40 -17.55
C GLN A 173 23.54 -12.83 -16.11
N GLN A 174 24.36 -13.71 -15.53
CA GLN A 174 24.23 -14.16 -14.14
C GLN A 174 24.37 -13.00 -13.14
N ILE A 175 25.28 -12.06 -13.40
CA ILE A 175 25.44 -10.83 -12.60
C ILE A 175 24.13 -10.00 -12.66
N THR A 176 23.52 -9.87 -13.82
CA THR A 176 22.27 -9.10 -13.98
C THR A 176 21.10 -9.79 -13.27
N GLU A 177 20.96 -11.10 -13.39
CA GLU A 177 19.94 -11.88 -12.69
C GLU A 177 20.11 -11.80 -11.17
N MET A 178 21.36 -11.90 -10.68
CA MET A 178 21.66 -11.77 -9.25
C MET A 178 21.34 -10.36 -8.73
N LYS A 179 21.68 -9.30 -9.46
CA LYS A 179 21.31 -7.92 -9.13
C LYS A 179 19.79 -7.76 -9.02
N ASN A 180 19.03 -8.27 -9.97
CA ASN A 180 17.57 -8.21 -9.93
C ASN A 180 17.02 -8.97 -8.71
N SER A 181 17.53 -10.18 -8.43
CA SER A 181 17.13 -10.96 -7.27
C SER A 181 17.39 -10.24 -5.94
N ILE A 182 18.52 -9.54 -5.82
CA ILE A 182 18.85 -8.73 -4.62
C ILE A 182 17.84 -7.60 -4.45
N ILE A 183 17.51 -6.88 -5.54
CA ILE A 183 16.54 -5.78 -5.48
C ILE A 183 15.15 -6.31 -5.10
N ASP A 184 14.71 -7.42 -5.70
CA ASP A 184 13.39 -8.00 -5.42
C ASP A 184 13.28 -8.48 -3.95
N ARG A 185 14.33 -9.10 -3.43
CA ARG A 185 14.39 -9.45 -1.99
C ARG A 185 14.39 -8.22 -1.09
N THR A 186 15.09 -7.16 -1.50
CA THR A 186 15.10 -5.89 -0.75
C THR A 186 13.70 -5.26 -0.73
N ILE A 187 12.99 -5.26 -1.86
CA ILE A 187 11.59 -4.82 -1.94
C ILE A 187 10.70 -5.62 -0.98
N LEU A 188 10.86 -6.94 -0.94
CA LEU A 188 10.10 -7.80 -0.04
C LEU A 188 10.39 -7.47 1.44
N THR A 189 11.68 -7.31 1.79
CA THR A 189 12.08 -6.93 3.16
C THR A 189 11.54 -5.56 3.55
N ILE A 190 11.63 -4.55 2.66
CA ILE A 190 11.05 -3.22 2.89
C ILE A 190 9.53 -3.32 3.08
N ARG A 191 8.85 -4.10 2.25
CA ARG A 191 7.40 -4.31 2.37
C ARG A 191 7.02 -4.94 3.72
N ASN A 192 7.78 -5.94 4.17
CA ASN A 192 7.57 -6.54 5.48
C ASN A 192 7.78 -5.52 6.61
N ARG A 193 8.81 -4.67 6.52
CA ARG A 193 9.06 -3.61 7.51
C ARG A 193 7.94 -2.58 7.57
N VAL A 194 7.41 -2.19 6.42
CA VAL A 194 6.29 -1.28 6.33
C VAL A 194 5.01 -1.90 6.92
N ASN A 195 4.78 -3.18 6.67
CA ASN A 195 3.64 -3.91 7.25
C ASN A 195 3.77 -4.01 8.78
N GLU A 196 4.98 -4.24 9.30
CA GLU A 196 5.25 -4.26 10.75
C GLU A 196 5.10 -2.88 11.41
N LEU A 197 5.31 -1.79 10.64
CA LEU A 197 5.00 -0.43 11.10
C LEU A 197 3.49 -0.19 11.23
N GLY A 198 2.66 -1.09 10.71
CA GLY A 198 1.21 -0.94 10.70
C GLY A 198 0.69 0.09 9.69
N VAL A 199 1.51 0.45 8.70
CA VAL A 199 1.10 1.41 7.67
C VAL A 199 0.17 0.73 6.69
N ALA A 200 -1.09 1.14 6.69
CA ALA A 200 -2.06 0.69 5.70
C ALA A 200 -1.74 1.32 4.33
N GLU A 201 -1.88 0.51 3.27
CA GLU A 201 -1.83 0.98 1.88
C GLU A 201 -0.49 1.55 1.41
N ALA A 202 0.62 1.15 2.04
CA ALA A 202 1.95 1.55 1.59
C ALA A 202 2.26 1.01 0.18
N ILE A 203 2.91 1.85 -0.63
CA ILE A 203 3.36 1.49 -1.96
C ILE A 203 4.87 1.29 -1.94
N VAL A 204 5.33 0.07 -2.26
CA VAL A 204 6.74 -0.27 -2.39
C VAL A 204 6.97 -0.78 -3.80
N GLN A 205 7.70 -0.02 -4.61
CA GLN A 205 7.93 -0.34 -6.02
C GLN A 205 9.34 0.00 -6.47
N ARG A 206 9.84 -0.76 -7.44
CA ARG A 206 11.13 -0.48 -8.06
C ARG A 206 11.03 0.80 -8.89
N GLN A 207 12.06 1.66 -8.80
CA GLN A 207 12.20 2.86 -9.60
C GLN A 207 13.59 2.90 -10.24
N GLY A 208 13.65 2.64 -11.56
CA GLY A 208 14.93 2.53 -12.28
C GLY A 208 15.71 1.26 -11.97
N ALA A 209 17.04 1.32 -12.11
CA ALA A 209 17.92 0.15 -12.00
C ALA A 209 18.21 -0.28 -10.55
N HIS A 210 18.38 0.68 -9.64
CA HIS A 210 18.89 0.44 -8.28
C HIS A 210 18.01 1.02 -7.17
N ASN A 211 17.03 1.87 -7.51
CA ASN A 211 16.23 2.57 -6.53
C ASN A 211 14.90 1.86 -6.25
N ILE A 212 14.41 2.04 -5.02
CA ILE A 212 13.11 1.59 -4.56
C ILE A 212 12.37 2.83 -4.02
N ALA A 213 11.20 3.12 -4.60
CA ALA A 213 10.30 4.14 -4.07
C ALA A 213 9.39 3.51 -3.03
N VAL A 214 9.32 4.14 -1.86
CA VAL A 214 8.47 3.74 -0.73
C VAL A 214 7.57 4.92 -0.38
N GLU A 215 6.28 4.76 -0.59
CA GLU A 215 5.28 5.76 -0.25
C GLU A 215 4.46 5.26 0.94
N LEU A 216 4.41 6.08 1.99
CA LEU A 216 3.74 5.77 3.25
C LEU A 216 2.64 6.81 3.50
N PRO A 217 1.43 6.62 2.94
CA PRO A 217 0.32 7.53 3.15
C PRO A 217 -0.09 7.55 4.62
N GLY A 218 -0.40 8.74 5.15
CA GLY A 218 -0.89 8.93 6.51
C GLY A 218 0.16 8.81 7.62
N VAL A 219 1.42 8.50 7.30
CA VAL A 219 2.49 8.43 8.30
C VAL A 219 2.92 9.83 8.74
N GLN A 220 2.82 10.10 10.04
CA GLN A 220 3.22 11.38 10.66
C GLN A 220 4.63 11.31 11.26
N ASP A 221 5.02 10.16 11.84
CA ASP A 221 6.35 9.94 12.40
C ASP A 221 7.34 9.48 11.31
N THR A 222 7.87 10.46 10.60
CA THR A 222 8.82 10.24 9.49
C THR A 222 10.17 9.76 10.00
N VAL A 223 10.60 10.21 11.19
CA VAL A 223 11.89 9.84 11.78
C VAL A 223 11.92 8.35 12.13
N ARG A 224 10.86 7.86 12.74
CA ARG A 224 10.73 6.43 13.06
C ARG A 224 10.65 5.59 11.80
N ALA A 225 9.86 6.00 10.81
CA ALA A 225 9.77 5.31 9.52
C ALA A 225 11.14 5.23 8.83
N LYS A 226 11.87 6.34 8.76
CA LYS A 226 13.21 6.44 8.21
C LYS A 226 14.20 5.49 8.91
N ASN A 227 14.19 5.49 10.24
CA ASN A 227 15.06 4.64 11.04
C ASN A 227 14.78 3.15 10.78
N ILE A 228 13.53 2.73 10.69
CA ILE A 228 13.16 1.34 10.47
C ILE A 228 13.48 0.89 9.04
N LEU A 229 13.20 1.74 8.05
CA LEU A 229 13.47 1.41 6.65
C LEU A 229 14.95 1.43 6.29
N GLY A 230 15.71 2.37 6.85
CA GLY A 230 17.14 2.58 6.53
C GLY A 230 18.10 1.67 7.29
N LYS A 231 17.69 1.08 8.43
CA LYS A 231 18.57 0.21 9.20
C LYS A 231 18.88 -1.09 8.46
N THR A 232 20.16 -1.31 8.16
CA THR A 232 20.68 -2.54 7.54
C THR A 232 21.31 -3.43 8.60
N ALA A 233 20.54 -3.72 9.65
CA ALA A 233 21.03 -4.45 10.79
C ALA A 233 20.91 -5.97 10.61
N THR A 234 21.97 -6.69 10.90
CA THR A 234 21.98 -8.14 11.01
C THR A 234 22.52 -8.56 12.36
N LEU A 235 22.05 -9.72 12.85
CA LEU A 235 22.61 -10.33 14.06
C LEU A 235 23.53 -11.47 13.69
N ASN A 236 24.70 -11.52 14.36
CA ASN A 236 25.61 -12.64 14.31
C ASN A 236 25.83 -13.18 15.72
N PHE A 237 25.71 -14.48 15.88
CA PHE A 237 25.97 -15.18 17.13
C PHE A 237 27.37 -15.79 17.05
N VAL A 238 28.22 -15.44 17.99
CA VAL A 238 29.63 -15.89 18.05
C VAL A 238 30.02 -16.27 19.48
N MET A 239 31.03 -17.11 19.64
CA MET A 239 31.58 -17.40 20.97
C MET A 239 32.52 -16.29 21.40
N VAL A 240 32.51 -15.93 22.68
CA VAL A 240 33.52 -15.10 23.32
C VAL A 240 34.79 -15.92 23.47
N ASP A 241 35.96 -15.29 23.25
CA ASP A 241 37.25 -15.92 23.50
C ASP A 241 37.76 -15.47 24.87
N GLU A 242 37.66 -16.37 25.83
CA GLU A 242 38.04 -16.12 27.22
C GLU A 242 39.57 -16.13 27.45
N ASN A 243 40.37 -16.57 26.45
CA ASN A 243 41.82 -16.68 26.57
C ASN A 243 42.55 -15.33 26.59
N GLY A 244 41.84 -14.23 26.26
CA GLY A 244 42.34 -12.86 26.42
C GLY A 244 43.44 -12.41 25.45
N VAL A 245 43.89 -13.26 24.53
CA VAL A 245 44.99 -12.96 23.60
C VAL A 245 44.45 -12.75 22.19
N LEU A 246 44.75 -11.58 21.60
CA LEU A 246 44.38 -11.27 20.23
C LEU A 246 45.20 -12.13 19.26
N GLY A 247 44.52 -12.92 18.43
CA GLY A 247 45.12 -13.84 17.47
C GLY A 247 44.37 -13.93 16.14
N PRO A 248 44.87 -14.73 15.18
CA PRO A 248 44.24 -14.81 13.85
C PRO A 248 42.81 -15.38 13.86
N GLY A 249 42.42 -16.12 14.91
CA GLY A 249 41.12 -16.76 15.06
C GLY A 249 40.05 -15.93 15.76
N ASN A 250 40.43 -14.78 16.34
CA ASN A 250 39.56 -13.90 17.10
C ASN A 250 39.67 -12.44 16.65
N ARG A 251 38.77 -11.58 17.17
CA ARG A 251 38.80 -10.13 16.94
C ARG A 251 38.20 -9.42 18.15
N SER A 252 38.67 -8.19 18.39
CA SER A 252 38.18 -7.35 19.46
C SER A 252 37.06 -6.46 18.97
N LEU A 253 35.89 -6.51 19.61
CA LEU A 253 34.74 -5.64 19.37
C LEU A 253 34.42 -4.85 20.63
N MET A 254 33.80 -3.68 20.47
CA MET A 254 33.30 -2.92 21.60
C MET A 254 31.87 -3.32 21.93
N ASP A 255 31.58 -3.40 23.21
CA ASP A 255 30.17 -3.46 23.64
C ASP A 255 29.56 -2.04 23.71
N ARG A 256 28.26 -1.94 23.97
CA ARG A 256 27.57 -0.66 24.12
C ARG A 256 28.05 0.21 25.29
N TYR A 257 28.80 -0.36 26.22
CA TYR A 257 29.35 0.34 27.38
C TYR A 257 30.84 0.75 27.14
N GLY A 258 31.34 0.55 25.92
CA GLY A 258 32.74 0.87 25.56
C GLY A 258 33.76 -0.15 26.03
N ARG A 259 33.36 -1.32 26.54
CA ARG A 259 34.26 -2.38 26.95
C ARG A 259 34.66 -3.23 25.75
N LYS A 260 35.97 -3.58 25.67
CA LYS A 260 36.49 -4.46 24.61
C LYS A 260 36.18 -5.91 24.95
N ILE A 261 35.50 -6.61 24.05
CA ILE A 261 35.20 -8.03 24.15
C ILE A 261 35.90 -8.76 23.02
N LEU A 262 36.64 -9.82 23.36
CA LEU A 262 37.29 -10.66 22.38
C LEU A 262 36.33 -11.75 21.92
N VAL A 263 36.03 -11.79 20.62
CA VAL A 263 35.10 -12.74 20.05
C VAL A 263 35.75 -13.58 18.97
N LYS A 264 35.35 -14.85 18.84
CA LYS A 264 35.80 -15.72 17.76
C LYS A 264 35.26 -15.24 16.42
N LYS A 265 36.09 -15.33 15.36
CA LYS A 265 35.65 -14.95 13.99
C LYS A 265 34.58 -15.86 13.42
N LYS A 266 34.49 -17.12 13.91
CA LYS A 266 33.51 -18.10 13.43
C LYS A 266 32.10 -17.73 13.89
N ILE A 267 31.23 -17.44 12.94
CA ILE A 267 29.81 -17.19 13.17
C ILE A 267 29.13 -18.54 13.36
N ILE A 268 28.33 -18.67 14.43
CA ILE A 268 27.56 -19.89 14.77
C ILE A 268 26.18 -19.83 14.11
N LEU A 269 25.55 -18.64 14.14
CA LEU A 269 24.22 -18.41 13.60
C LEU A 269 24.12 -16.99 13.08
N THR A 270 23.46 -16.81 11.93
CA THR A 270 23.16 -15.49 11.34
C THR A 270 21.68 -15.17 11.51
N GLY A 271 21.35 -13.87 11.51
CA GLY A 271 19.98 -13.38 11.64
C GLY A 271 19.01 -13.88 10.58
N ASP A 272 19.51 -14.32 9.42
CA ASP A 272 18.67 -14.88 8.34
C ASP A 272 17.96 -16.17 8.74
N SER A 273 18.45 -16.84 9.77
CA SER A 273 17.83 -18.04 10.33
C SER A 273 16.67 -17.74 11.28
N ILE A 274 16.42 -16.46 11.61
CA ILE A 274 15.35 -16.02 12.50
C ILE A 274 14.07 -15.85 11.69
N ILE A 275 13.01 -16.59 12.05
CA ILE A 275 11.69 -16.49 11.41
C ILE A 275 10.71 -15.65 12.21
N ASP A 276 11.00 -15.43 13.50
CA ASP A 276 10.11 -14.68 14.36
C ASP A 276 10.90 -14.08 15.54
N ALA A 277 10.53 -12.87 15.90
CA ALA A 277 11.12 -12.14 17.02
C ALA A 277 10.03 -11.33 17.72
N THR A 278 9.91 -11.49 19.04
CA THR A 278 8.90 -10.80 19.84
C THR A 278 9.56 -10.14 21.04
N SER A 279 9.34 -8.84 21.22
CA SER A 279 9.73 -8.16 22.46
C SER A 279 8.77 -8.52 23.58
N GLY A 280 9.26 -8.60 24.81
CA GLY A 280 8.48 -8.91 26.00
C GLY A 280 9.27 -8.65 27.26
N PHE A 281 8.71 -9.07 28.39
CA PHE A 281 9.39 -9.01 29.69
C PHE A 281 9.66 -10.44 30.17
N ASP A 282 10.82 -10.63 30.77
CA ASP A 282 11.12 -11.86 31.47
C ASP A 282 10.17 -12.00 32.68
N THR A 283 9.64 -13.20 32.85
CA THR A 283 8.68 -13.49 33.95
C THR A 283 9.35 -13.46 35.33
N SER A 284 10.68 -13.66 35.42
CA SER A 284 11.43 -13.70 36.66
C SER A 284 11.97 -12.33 37.08
N ASP A 285 12.59 -11.60 36.13
CA ASP A 285 13.35 -10.37 36.40
C ASP A 285 12.62 -9.10 35.98
N HIS A 286 11.50 -9.18 35.27
CA HIS A 286 10.74 -8.08 34.66
C HIS A 286 11.59 -7.19 33.72
N LYS A 287 12.72 -7.73 33.21
CA LYS A 287 13.57 -7.05 32.25
C LYS A 287 13.09 -7.27 30.85
N ALA A 288 13.33 -6.27 29.99
CA ALA A 288 12.99 -6.37 28.57
C ALA A 288 13.82 -7.47 27.90
N VAL A 289 13.15 -8.34 27.15
CA VAL A 289 13.76 -9.46 26.42
C VAL A 289 13.21 -9.51 25.00
N VAL A 290 14.00 -10.08 24.09
CA VAL A 290 13.56 -10.44 22.75
C VAL A 290 13.53 -11.96 22.65
N SER A 291 12.34 -12.52 22.53
CA SER A 291 12.14 -13.95 22.28
C SER A 291 12.29 -14.23 20.79
N LEU A 292 13.17 -15.16 20.46
CA LEU A 292 13.52 -15.52 19.09
C LEU A 292 13.07 -16.93 18.75
N ARG A 293 12.64 -17.12 17.51
CA ARG A 293 12.33 -18.42 16.94
C ARG A 293 13.08 -18.61 15.62
N LEU A 294 13.78 -19.72 15.51
CA LEU A 294 14.60 -20.05 14.34
C LEU A 294 13.82 -20.92 13.34
N ALA A 295 14.20 -20.78 12.05
CA ALA A 295 13.74 -21.67 10.98
C ALA A 295 14.28 -23.08 11.19
N SER A 296 13.49 -24.12 10.94
CA SER A 296 13.98 -25.51 10.97
C SER A 296 14.96 -25.77 9.84
N GLY A 297 16.09 -26.43 10.10
CA GLY A 297 17.10 -26.75 9.08
C GLY A 297 18.49 -27.01 9.61
N ARG A 298 19.45 -27.14 8.70
CA ARG A 298 20.85 -27.46 9.02
C ARG A 298 21.49 -26.46 9.99
N SER A 299 21.17 -25.17 9.87
CA SER A 299 21.71 -24.10 10.72
C SER A 299 21.32 -24.27 12.18
N ILE A 300 20.10 -24.74 12.48
CA ILE A 300 19.65 -24.99 13.86
C ILE A 300 20.38 -26.18 14.46
N ASN A 301 20.51 -27.27 13.72
CA ASN A 301 21.20 -28.45 14.21
C ASN A 301 22.66 -28.11 14.56
N LEU A 302 23.29 -27.27 13.74
CA LEU A 302 24.64 -26.77 14.01
C LEU A 302 24.66 -25.86 15.25
N PHE A 303 23.67 -24.96 15.38
CA PHE A 303 23.55 -24.05 16.52
C PHE A 303 23.30 -24.82 17.82
N GLU A 304 22.36 -25.75 17.84
CA GLU A 304 22.07 -26.61 18.99
C GLU A 304 23.27 -27.46 19.39
N ARG A 305 23.95 -28.08 18.42
CA ARG A 305 25.17 -28.85 18.67
C ARG A 305 26.28 -27.97 19.25
N THR A 306 26.52 -26.79 18.64
CA THR A 306 27.57 -25.89 19.11
C THR A 306 27.28 -25.36 20.50
N THR A 307 26.04 -25.02 20.82
CA THR A 307 25.66 -24.57 22.17
C THR A 307 25.73 -25.69 23.19
N ARG A 308 25.39 -26.93 22.83
CA ARG A 308 25.53 -28.12 23.67
C ARG A 308 26.98 -28.43 24.04
N GLU A 309 27.89 -28.29 23.05
CA GLU A 309 29.36 -28.51 23.26
C GLU A 309 30.03 -27.38 24.06
N ASN A 310 29.36 -26.23 24.22
CA ASN A 310 29.89 -25.04 24.87
C ASN A 310 29.04 -24.54 26.05
N ILE A 311 28.33 -25.45 26.74
CA ILE A 311 27.59 -25.11 27.96
C ILE A 311 28.59 -24.57 29.00
N GLY A 312 28.23 -23.51 29.71
CA GLY A 312 29.08 -22.80 30.68
C GLY A 312 29.97 -21.72 30.07
N LYS A 313 30.13 -21.66 28.75
CA LYS A 313 30.90 -20.61 28.07
C LYS A 313 30.02 -19.44 27.65
N ILE A 314 30.66 -18.29 27.39
CA ILE A 314 30.00 -17.05 27.02
C ILE A 314 29.79 -16.97 25.50
N MET A 315 28.58 -16.72 25.08
CA MET A 315 28.20 -16.38 23.71
C MET A 315 27.90 -14.87 23.60
N ALA A 316 28.40 -14.24 22.56
CA ALA A 316 28.12 -12.86 22.25
C ALA A 316 27.17 -12.74 21.06
N ILE A 317 26.30 -11.77 21.15
CA ILE A 317 25.39 -11.36 20.07
C ILE A 317 25.93 -10.06 19.51
N ILE A 318 26.34 -10.10 18.24
CA ILE A 318 26.91 -8.97 17.54
C ILE A 318 25.81 -8.35 16.67
N TYR A 319 25.57 -7.08 16.87
CA TYR A 319 24.78 -6.23 15.99
C TYR A 319 25.71 -5.67 14.93
N ARG A 320 25.42 -5.98 13.68
CA ARG A 320 26.19 -5.56 12.53
C ARG A 320 25.33 -4.63 11.69
N GLU A 321 25.77 -3.39 11.55
CA GLU A 321 25.07 -2.35 10.77
C GLU A 321 25.97 -1.82 9.66
N HIS A 322 25.42 -1.69 8.46
CA HIS A 322 26.08 -0.99 7.38
C HIS A 322 25.71 0.49 7.46
N LYS A 323 26.68 1.33 7.78
CA LYS A 323 26.53 2.79 7.77
C LYS A 323 27.21 3.37 6.54
N THR A 324 26.46 4.18 5.79
CA THR A 324 27.05 4.97 4.72
C THR A 324 27.62 6.25 5.33
N ILE A 325 28.93 6.39 5.30
CA ILE A 325 29.64 7.60 5.75
C ILE A 325 30.05 8.39 4.51
N GLU A 326 29.63 9.65 4.46
CA GLU A 326 30.04 10.58 3.41
C GLU A 326 31.27 11.35 3.90
N LYS A 327 32.44 11.04 3.36
CA LYS A 327 33.69 11.82 3.57
C LYS A 327 34.14 12.37 2.23
N ASN A 328 34.29 13.72 2.14
CA ASN A 328 34.77 14.43 0.94
C ASN A 328 34.01 14.07 -0.35
N ALA A 329 32.67 14.05 -0.28
CA ALA A 329 31.75 13.68 -1.38
C ALA A 329 31.91 12.24 -1.91
N ILE A 330 32.68 11.39 -1.25
CA ILE A 330 32.77 9.95 -1.55
C ILE A 330 31.93 9.21 -0.51
N LYS A 331 30.88 8.54 -0.95
CA LYS A 331 30.08 7.65 -0.11
C LYS A 331 30.85 6.34 0.08
N SER A 332 31.26 6.06 1.30
CA SER A 332 31.84 4.77 1.68
C SER A 332 30.90 4.04 2.65
N SER A 333 30.64 2.77 2.36
CA SER A 333 29.92 1.90 3.30
C SER A 333 30.91 1.36 4.32
N VAL A 334 30.64 1.66 5.59
CA VAL A 334 31.43 1.13 6.72
C VAL A 334 30.57 0.18 7.52
N ILE A 335 31.08 -1.00 7.81
CA ILE A 335 30.42 -1.98 8.67
C ILE A 335 30.79 -1.65 10.12
N GLU A 336 29.79 -1.27 10.90
CA GLU A 336 29.93 -1.10 12.35
C GLU A 336 29.40 -2.36 13.04
N GLU A 337 30.24 -2.97 13.88
CA GLU A 337 29.93 -4.15 14.66
C GLU A 337 30.03 -3.83 16.15
N THR A 338 28.90 -4.03 16.85
CA THR A 338 28.82 -3.78 18.29
C THR A 338 28.26 -5.00 19.00
N VAL A 339 28.86 -5.39 20.11
CA VAL A 339 28.30 -6.46 20.95
C VAL A 339 27.13 -5.90 21.75
N ILE A 340 25.91 -6.37 21.46
CA ILE A 340 24.70 -5.92 22.14
C ILE A 340 24.38 -6.71 23.41
N SER A 341 24.76 -7.98 23.46
CA SER A 341 24.54 -8.84 24.63
C SER A 341 25.62 -9.92 24.70
N THR A 342 25.97 -10.27 25.91
CA THR A 342 26.78 -11.45 26.22
C THR A 342 26.04 -12.28 27.26
N ALA A 343 25.90 -13.57 26.99
CA ALA A 343 25.16 -14.48 27.89
C ALA A 343 25.91 -15.80 28.02
N VAL A 344 25.92 -16.36 29.23
CA VAL A 344 26.41 -17.70 29.48
C VAL A 344 25.41 -18.72 28.94
N ILE A 345 25.88 -19.69 28.17
CA ILE A 345 25.06 -20.78 27.65
C ILE A 345 24.74 -21.72 28.82
N GLN A 346 23.52 -21.68 29.31
CA GLN A 346 23.06 -22.50 30.44
C GLN A 346 22.64 -23.89 29.99
N SER A 347 22.11 -24.04 28.80
CA SER A 347 21.68 -25.28 28.20
C SER A 347 21.83 -25.25 26.69
N ALA A 348 21.70 -26.40 26.02
CA ALA A 348 21.62 -26.44 24.56
C ALA A 348 20.46 -25.57 24.09
N LEU A 349 20.75 -24.59 23.23
CA LEU A 349 19.74 -23.69 22.69
C LEU A 349 19.10 -24.34 21.47
N GLY A 350 17.80 -24.59 21.58
CA GLY A 350 16.99 -25.14 20.50
C GLY A 350 16.47 -24.06 19.54
N ASN A 351 15.30 -24.32 18.97
CA ASN A 351 14.67 -23.42 18.02
C ASN A 351 14.02 -22.15 18.65
N LYS A 352 13.99 -22.05 19.97
CA LYS A 352 13.48 -20.91 20.74
C LYS A 352 14.47 -20.52 21.83
N PHE A 353 14.80 -19.24 21.90
CA PHE A 353 15.63 -18.67 22.97
C PHE A 353 15.36 -17.17 23.12
N GLN A 354 15.90 -16.56 24.17
CA GLN A 354 15.67 -15.16 24.49
C GLN A 354 16.99 -14.40 24.54
N ILE A 355 16.95 -13.14 24.09
CA ILE A 355 18.02 -12.15 24.27
C ILE A 355 17.59 -11.22 25.40
N SER A 356 18.39 -11.08 26.43
CA SER A 356 18.20 -10.16 27.55
C SER A 356 19.25 -9.04 27.56
N GLY A 357 19.06 -8.07 28.45
CA GLY A 357 20.02 -6.96 28.62
C GLY A 357 19.79 -5.79 27.65
N LEU A 358 18.59 -5.67 27.10
CA LEU A 358 18.15 -4.58 26.23
C LEU A 358 17.25 -3.62 27.01
N SER A 359 17.18 -2.34 26.61
CA SER A 359 16.12 -1.45 27.03
C SER A 359 14.79 -1.83 26.34
N ILE A 360 13.67 -1.28 26.82
CA ILE A 360 12.34 -1.56 26.27
C ILE A 360 12.28 -1.16 24.79
N ASP A 361 12.74 0.05 24.47
CA ASP A 361 12.70 0.56 23.09
C ASP A 361 13.64 -0.23 22.16
N GLU A 362 14.86 -0.56 22.64
CA GLU A 362 15.79 -1.41 21.89
C GLU A 362 15.23 -2.81 21.63
N SER A 363 14.56 -3.40 22.61
CA SER A 363 13.95 -4.72 22.45
C SER A 363 12.83 -4.71 21.41
N ARG A 364 12.01 -3.64 21.39
CA ARG A 364 10.96 -3.43 20.39
C ARG A 364 11.52 -3.24 19.00
N ASP A 365 12.47 -2.34 18.84
CA ASP A 365 13.11 -2.05 17.55
C ASP A 365 13.83 -3.27 17.00
N LEU A 366 14.59 -3.98 17.85
CA LEU A 366 15.29 -5.18 17.45
C LEU A 366 14.34 -6.31 17.03
N ALA A 367 13.28 -6.55 17.81
CA ALA A 367 12.27 -7.54 17.47
C ALA A 367 11.59 -7.22 16.11
N LEU A 368 11.27 -5.96 15.86
CA LEU A 368 10.69 -5.51 14.60
C LEU A 368 11.66 -5.73 13.43
N LEU A 369 12.91 -5.30 13.55
CA LEU A 369 13.91 -5.45 12.50
C LEU A 369 14.17 -6.92 12.16
N LEU A 370 14.24 -7.78 13.17
CA LEU A 370 14.48 -9.22 12.97
C LEU A 370 13.30 -9.93 12.34
N ARG A 371 12.06 -9.58 12.74
CA ARG A 371 10.83 -10.16 12.19
C ARG A 371 10.63 -9.75 10.75
N ALA A 372 10.92 -8.49 10.42
CA ALA A 372 10.80 -7.97 9.06
C ALA A 372 11.87 -8.53 8.10
N GLY A 373 12.91 -9.17 8.63
CA GLY A 373 13.98 -9.79 7.88
C GLY A 373 15.20 -8.88 7.66
N THR A 374 16.32 -9.53 7.34
CA THR A 374 17.58 -8.86 7.07
C THR A 374 17.60 -8.25 5.68
N MET A 375 18.29 -7.11 5.53
CA MET A 375 18.48 -6.49 4.22
C MET A 375 19.53 -7.26 3.42
N PRO A 376 19.22 -7.69 2.18
CA PRO A 376 20.16 -8.41 1.33
C PRO A 376 21.34 -7.56 0.87
N ALA A 377 21.18 -6.24 0.83
CA ALA A 377 22.19 -5.27 0.43
C ALA A 377 22.11 -4.01 1.31
N PRO A 378 23.22 -3.24 1.42
CA PRO A 378 23.16 -1.93 2.03
C PRO A 378 22.17 -1.02 1.30
N VAL A 379 21.41 -0.24 2.05
CA VAL A 379 20.47 0.72 1.50
C VAL A 379 20.73 2.11 2.04
N SER A 380 20.52 3.13 1.22
CA SER A 380 20.61 4.52 1.63
C SER A 380 19.39 5.30 1.16
N ILE A 381 18.86 6.17 2.00
CA ILE A 381 17.76 7.06 1.63
C ILE A 381 18.36 8.25 0.89
N VAL A 382 18.04 8.35 -0.40
CA VAL A 382 18.56 9.39 -1.31
C VAL A 382 17.66 10.62 -1.31
N GLU A 383 16.35 10.40 -1.25
CA GLU A 383 15.36 11.46 -1.26
C GLU A 383 14.30 11.17 -0.19
N GLU A 384 13.93 12.21 0.53
CA GLU A 384 12.84 12.21 1.48
C GLU A 384 11.89 13.36 1.14
N ARG A 385 10.63 13.04 0.87
CA ARG A 385 9.60 14.02 0.57
C ARG A 385 8.44 13.85 1.52
N ILE A 386 8.18 14.86 2.32
CA ILE A 386 7.09 14.89 3.29
C ILE A 386 5.95 15.73 2.73
N ILE A 387 4.74 15.20 2.73
CA ILE A 387 3.52 15.89 2.35
C ILE A 387 2.64 15.97 3.59
N GLY A 388 2.43 17.19 4.08
CA GLY A 388 1.58 17.41 5.25
C GLY A 388 0.11 17.08 4.98
N PRO A 389 -0.65 16.62 5.96
CA PRO A 389 -2.09 16.32 5.81
C PRO A 389 -2.92 17.53 5.34
N SER A 390 -2.54 18.74 5.76
CA SER A 390 -3.19 19.98 5.33
C SER A 390 -3.03 20.26 3.85
N MET A 391 -1.86 19.92 3.26
CA MET A 391 -1.63 20.00 1.81
C MET A 391 -2.51 18.99 1.08
N GLY A 392 -2.60 17.76 1.58
CA GLY A 392 -3.45 16.74 0.99
C GLY A 392 -4.93 17.17 0.95
N GLN A 393 -5.45 17.68 2.05
CA GLN A 393 -6.82 18.21 2.11
C GLN A 393 -7.05 19.40 1.15
N SER A 394 -6.08 20.31 1.05
CA SER A 394 -6.15 21.42 0.11
C SER A 394 -6.17 20.93 -1.34
N ASN A 395 -5.33 19.94 -1.67
CA ASN A 395 -5.29 19.32 -3.00
C ASN A 395 -6.61 18.63 -3.36
N ILE A 396 -7.22 17.91 -2.42
CA ILE A 396 -8.55 17.29 -2.63
C ILE A 396 -9.58 18.37 -2.91
N LYS A 397 -9.63 19.44 -2.08
CA LYS A 397 -10.60 20.53 -2.26
C LYS A 397 -10.45 21.23 -3.61
N MET A 398 -9.22 21.57 -3.98
CA MET A 398 -8.94 22.20 -5.26
C MET A 398 -9.24 21.26 -6.45
N GLY A 399 -8.90 19.98 -6.33
CA GLY A 399 -9.21 18.97 -7.33
C GLY A 399 -10.71 18.79 -7.52
N MET A 400 -11.49 18.68 -6.44
CA MET A 400 -12.95 18.58 -6.49
C MET A 400 -13.59 19.82 -7.11
N ILE A 401 -13.13 21.02 -6.76
CA ILE A 401 -13.61 22.27 -7.39
C ILE A 401 -13.33 22.23 -8.90
N SER A 402 -12.15 21.81 -9.32
CA SER A 402 -11.79 21.71 -10.75
C SER A 402 -12.67 20.73 -11.51
N VAL A 403 -12.95 19.55 -10.93
CA VAL A 403 -13.85 18.54 -11.52
C VAL A 403 -15.27 19.12 -11.67
N VAL A 404 -15.80 19.73 -10.59
CA VAL A 404 -17.16 20.30 -10.60
C VAL A 404 -17.29 21.44 -11.60
N LEU A 405 -16.31 22.35 -11.64
CA LEU A 405 -16.29 23.47 -12.60
C LEU A 405 -16.19 22.97 -14.04
N GLY A 406 -15.24 22.05 -14.32
CA GLY A 406 -15.06 21.46 -15.65
C GLY A 406 -16.32 20.74 -16.12
N LEU A 407 -16.88 19.88 -15.26
CA LEU A 407 -18.13 19.17 -15.55
C LEU A 407 -19.29 20.14 -15.81
N SER A 408 -19.49 21.15 -14.94
CA SER A 408 -20.58 22.11 -15.08
C SER A 408 -20.48 22.90 -16.39
N LEU A 409 -19.27 23.33 -16.76
CA LEU A 409 -19.04 24.04 -18.01
C LEU A 409 -19.43 23.18 -19.22
N VAL A 410 -18.99 21.93 -19.23
CA VAL A 410 -19.30 20.97 -20.30
C VAL A 410 -20.80 20.70 -20.38
N LEU A 411 -21.46 20.48 -19.24
CA LEU A 411 -22.91 20.22 -19.18
C LEU A 411 -23.71 21.40 -19.79
N VAL A 412 -23.32 22.64 -19.44
CA VAL A 412 -23.97 23.86 -19.96
C VAL A 412 -23.77 23.98 -21.48
N VAL A 413 -22.53 23.85 -21.95
CA VAL A 413 -22.21 23.97 -23.38
C VAL A 413 -22.96 22.93 -24.20
N MET A 414 -23.01 21.67 -23.72
CA MET A 414 -23.69 20.59 -24.43
C MET A 414 -25.20 20.82 -24.54
N VAL A 415 -25.87 21.26 -23.50
CA VAL A 415 -27.31 21.58 -23.57
C VAL A 415 -27.58 22.78 -24.47
N PHE A 416 -26.74 23.82 -24.39
CA PHE A 416 -26.90 25.04 -25.18
C PHE A 416 -26.73 24.76 -26.68
N TYR A 417 -25.72 23.96 -27.06
CA TYR A 417 -25.36 23.74 -28.47
C TYR A 417 -26.16 22.59 -29.11
N TYR A 418 -26.37 21.46 -28.39
CA TYR A 418 -27.03 20.25 -28.92
C TYR A 418 -28.46 20.02 -28.41
N SER A 419 -28.99 20.91 -27.58
CA SER A 419 -30.35 20.85 -27.05
C SER A 419 -30.67 19.49 -26.42
N LEU A 420 -31.64 18.71 -26.95
CA LEU A 420 -32.06 17.42 -26.41
C LEU A 420 -30.96 16.36 -26.50
N PHE A 421 -30.20 16.33 -27.57
CA PHE A 421 -29.05 15.45 -27.72
C PHE A 421 -27.94 15.80 -26.71
N GLY A 422 -27.77 17.11 -26.42
CA GLY A 422 -26.88 17.57 -25.36
C GLY A 422 -27.30 17.05 -23.96
N LEU A 423 -28.59 16.99 -23.67
CA LEU A 423 -29.09 16.40 -22.43
C LEU A 423 -28.77 14.90 -22.35
N ILE A 424 -28.95 14.16 -23.47
CA ILE A 424 -28.59 12.73 -23.54
C ILE A 424 -27.09 12.53 -23.32
N ALA A 425 -26.24 13.36 -23.98
CA ALA A 425 -24.80 13.31 -23.77
C ALA A 425 -24.40 13.60 -22.33
N ASN A 426 -25.08 14.54 -21.67
CA ASN A 426 -24.85 14.83 -20.25
C ASN A 426 -25.19 13.66 -19.34
N LEU A 427 -26.27 12.93 -19.61
CA LEU A 427 -26.60 11.69 -18.89
C LEU A 427 -25.55 10.60 -19.14
N ALA A 428 -25.08 10.46 -20.40
CA ALA A 428 -24.00 9.53 -20.73
C ALA A 428 -22.68 9.91 -20.03
N LEU A 429 -22.36 11.20 -19.92
CA LEU A 429 -21.17 11.72 -19.23
C LEU A 429 -21.24 11.44 -17.72
N LEU A 430 -22.39 11.65 -17.09
CA LEU A 430 -22.60 11.30 -15.68
C LEU A 430 -22.45 9.79 -15.45
N LEU A 431 -23.03 8.97 -16.35
CA LEU A 431 -22.85 7.53 -16.31
C LEU A 431 -21.39 7.13 -16.47
N ASN A 432 -20.64 7.80 -17.38
CA ASN A 432 -19.21 7.58 -17.55
C ASN A 432 -18.43 7.87 -16.27
N LEU A 433 -18.69 8.98 -15.60
CA LEU A 433 -18.06 9.34 -14.34
C LEU A 433 -18.34 8.28 -13.24
N ILE A 434 -19.58 7.82 -13.14
CA ILE A 434 -19.96 6.77 -12.18
C ILE A 434 -19.24 5.45 -12.51
N LEU A 435 -19.19 5.04 -13.78
CA LEU A 435 -18.47 3.85 -14.24
C LEU A 435 -16.98 3.93 -13.95
N LEU A 436 -16.36 5.08 -14.19
CA LEU A 436 -14.95 5.32 -13.92
C LEU A 436 -14.66 5.17 -12.43
N LEU A 437 -15.43 5.84 -11.56
CA LEU A 437 -15.26 5.75 -10.10
C LEU A 437 -15.50 4.31 -9.60
N ALA A 438 -16.53 3.64 -10.10
CA ALA A 438 -16.81 2.25 -9.77
C ALA A 438 -15.67 1.32 -10.18
N SER A 439 -15.17 1.47 -11.40
CA SER A 439 -14.05 0.65 -11.91
C SER A 439 -12.78 0.86 -11.09
N MET A 440 -12.46 2.09 -10.72
CA MET A 440 -11.33 2.41 -9.84
C MET A 440 -11.50 1.76 -8.46
N SER A 441 -12.70 1.79 -7.89
CA SER A 441 -13.02 1.17 -6.59
C SER A 441 -12.89 -0.35 -6.64
N ILE A 442 -13.42 -1.01 -7.69
CA ILE A 442 -13.34 -2.46 -7.87
C ILE A 442 -11.90 -2.95 -8.00
N ILE A 443 -11.08 -2.24 -8.79
CA ILE A 443 -9.67 -2.58 -9.00
C ILE A 443 -8.82 -2.21 -7.76
N GLY A 444 -9.33 -1.39 -6.85
CA GLY A 444 -8.58 -0.83 -5.73
C GLY A 444 -7.48 0.12 -6.20
N ALA A 445 -7.75 0.87 -7.28
CA ALA A 445 -6.80 1.82 -7.85
C ALA A 445 -6.57 3.01 -6.92
N THR A 446 -5.35 3.56 -6.98
CA THR A 446 -4.97 4.72 -6.15
C THR A 446 -5.22 6.02 -6.92
N LEU A 447 -6.08 6.88 -6.39
CA LEU A 447 -6.30 8.22 -6.91
C LEU A 447 -5.17 9.15 -6.45
N THR A 448 -4.49 9.79 -7.40
CA THR A 448 -3.43 10.77 -7.16
C THR A 448 -3.87 12.15 -7.67
N LEU A 449 -3.13 13.22 -7.33
CA LEU A 449 -3.43 14.56 -7.86
C LEU A 449 -3.40 14.62 -9.41
N PRO A 450 -2.39 14.05 -10.11
CA PRO A 450 -2.47 13.87 -11.55
C PRO A 450 -3.63 12.98 -12.01
N GLY A 451 -4.04 11.99 -11.19
CA GLY A 451 -5.23 11.18 -11.46
C GLY A 451 -6.52 11.99 -11.50
N ILE A 452 -6.68 12.98 -10.61
CA ILE A 452 -7.81 13.94 -10.66
C ILE A 452 -7.78 14.75 -11.97
N ALA A 453 -6.59 15.22 -12.38
CA ALA A 453 -6.43 15.88 -13.67
C ALA A 453 -6.80 14.93 -14.85
N GLY A 454 -6.49 13.63 -14.72
CA GLY A 454 -6.92 12.59 -15.64
C GLY A 454 -8.44 12.44 -15.71
N ILE A 455 -9.15 12.54 -14.58
CA ILE A 455 -10.63 12.55 -14.57
C ILE A 455 -11.16 13.73 -15.41
N VAL A 456 -10.66 14.94 -15.18
CA VAL A 456 -11.09 16.14 -15.93
C VAL A 456 -10.80 15.98 -17.43
N LEU A 457 -9.65 15.45 -17.78
CA LEU A 457 -9.27 15.20 -19.17
C LEU A 457 -10.20 14.16 -19.81
N THR A 458 -10.47 13.05 -19.12
CA THR A 458 -11.35 12.00 -19.66
C THR A 458 -12.80 12.44 -19.79
N LEU A 459 -13.29 13.35 -18.93
CA LEU A 459 -14.59 13.99 -19.11
C LEU A 459 -14.68 14.78 -20.42
N GLY A 460 -13.62 15.54 -20.77
CA GLY A 460 -13.53 16.24 -22.05
C GLY A 460 -13.56 15.29 -23.25
N MET A 461 -12.74 14.22 -23.21
CA MET A 461 -12.70 13.20 -24.28
C MET A 461 -14.00 12.39 -24.40
N ALA A 462 -14.71 12.16 -23.29
CA ALA A 462 -15.99 11.45 -23.32
C ALA A 462 -17.08 12.25 -24.04
N VAL A 463 -17.03 13.57 -23.95
CA VAL A 463 -17.95 14.45 -24.68
C VAL A 463 -17.64 14.46 -26.18
N ASP A 464 -16.34 14.47 -26.55
CA ASP A 464 -15.91 14.50 -27.94
C ASP A 464 -16.51 13.35 -28.78
N ALA A 465 -16.56 12.14 -28.23
CA ALA A 465 -17.19 11.01 -28.88
C ALA A 465 -18.68 11.25 -29.18
N ASN A 466 -19.43 11.87 -28.25
CA ASN A 466 -20.82 12.22 -28.46
C ASN A 466 -20.98 13.35 -29.49
N VAL A 467 -20.11 14.35 -29.45
CA VAL A 467 -20.08 15.45 -30.43
C VAL A 467 -19.86 14.91 -31.84
N LEU A 468 -18.90 14.02 -32.05
CA LEU A 468 -18.65 13.40 -33.37
C LEU A 468 -19.88 12.65 -33.88
N ILE A 469 -20.59 11.90 -33.03
CA ILE A 469 -21.83 11.20 -33.39
C ILE A 469 -22.90 12.21 -33.78
N PHE A 470 -23.09 13.27 -33.00
CA PHE A 470 -24.16 14.25 -33.23
C PHE A 470 -23.92 15.10 -34.49
N GLU A 471 -22.67 15.52 -34.72
CA GLU A 471 -22.32 16.24 -35.95
C GLU A 471 -22.51 15.32 -37.17
N ARG A 472 -22.15 14.04 -37.08
CA ARG A 472 -22.39 13.11 -38.19
C ARG A 472 -23.88 12.89 -38.46
N ILE A 473 -24.71 12.79 -37.40
CA ILE A 473 -26.18 12.74 -37.55
C ILE A 473 -26.70 13.99 -38.25
N ARG A 474 -26.19 15.16 -37.89
CA ARG A 474 -26.55 16.47 -38.43
C ARG A 474 -26.16 16.59 -39.92
N GLU A 475 -24.97 16.13 -40.29
CA GLU A 475 -24.53 16.08 -41.69
C GLU A 475 -25.46 15.20 -42.54
N GLU A 476 -25.86 14.00 -42.07
CA GLU A 476 -26.76 13.10 -42.78
C GLU A 476 -28.16 13.70 -42.91
N ILE A 477 -28.68 14.41 -41.91
CA ILE A 477 -29.97 15.13 -41.98
C ILE A 477 -29.87 16.25 -43.01
N ASN A 478 -28.80 17.05 -43.00
CA ASN A 478 -28.60 18.16 -43.96
C ASN A 478 -28.42 17.64 -45.39
N ALA A 479 -27.91 16.42 -45.56
CA ALA A 479 -27.84 15.74 -46.86
C ALA A 479 -29.17 15.19 -47.36
N GLY A 480 -30.27 15.40 -46.59
CA GLY A 480 -31.63 15.01 -46.99
C GLY A 480 -32.00 13.55 -46.64
N ALA A 481 -31.22 12.87 -45.82
CA ALA A 481 -31.56 11.52 -45.39
C ALA A 481 -32.73 11.51 -44.38
N ASN A 482 -33.46 10.40 -44.33
CA ASN A 482 -34.53 10.23 -43.34
C ASN A 482 -33.94 10.22 -41.91
N THR A 483 -34.59 10.91 -40.98
CA THR A 483 -34.20 11.10 -39.60
C THR A 483 -33.71 9.83 -38.89
N LEU A 484 -34.48 8.74 -38.97
CA LEU A 484 -34.07 7.45 -38.36
C LEU A 484 -32.83 6.85 -39.05
N SER A 485 -32.72 6.99 -40.36
CA SER A 485 -31.55 6.54 -41.11
C SER A 485 -30.31 7.38 -40.77
N SER A 486 -30.49 8.71 -40.61
CA SER A 486 -29.41 9.63 -40.22
C SER A 486 -28.85 9.30 -38.84
N ILE A 487 -29.72 9.00 -37.86
CA ILE A 487 -29.30 8.54 -36.53
C ILE A 487 -28.48 7.26 -36.65
N HIS A 488 -28.96 6.25 -37.38
CA HIS A 488 -28.24 4.98 -37.48
C HIS A 488 -26.86 5.13 -38.16
N ARG A 489 -26.84 5.84 -39.30
CA ARG A 489 -25.58 6.11 -40.04
C ARG A 489 -24.62 6.97 -39.23
N GLY A 490 -25.12 7.95 -38.46
CA GLY A 490 -24.28 8.79 -37.61
C GLY A 490 -23.50 7.98 -36.58
N PHE A 491 -24.17 7.01 -35.91
CA PHE A 491 -23.49 6.10 -34.99
C PHE A 491 -22.51 5.16 -35.72
N GLU A 492 -22.89 4.63 -36.89
CA GLU A 492 -22.06 3.66 -37.63
C GLU A 492 -20.80 4.30 -38.18
N TYR A 493 -20.89 5.48 -38.78
CA TYR A 493 -19.75 6.17 -39.40
C TYR A 493 -18.83 6.83 -38.35
N ALA A 494 -19.37 7.35 -37.25
CA ALA A 494 -18.57 7.90 -36.19
C ALA A 494 -17.78 6.84 -35.42
N LEU A 495 -18.27 5.57 -35.38
CA LEU A 495 -17.68 4.50 -34.58
C LEU A 495 -16.20 4.27 -34.89
N ALA A 496 -15.83 4.16 -36.17
CA ALA A 496 -14.45 3.91 -36.59
C ALA A 496 -13.53 5.05 -36.10
N THR A 497 -13.91 6.30 -36.34
CA THR A 497 -13.13 7.48 -35.92
C THR A 497 -12.98 7.56 -34.40
N ILE A 498 -14.05 7.27 -33.64
CA ILE A 498 -14.03 7.28 -32.17
C ILE A 498 -13.10 6.19 -31.65
N VAL A 499 -13.16 4.98 -32.20
CA VAL A 499 -12.29 3.86 -31.78
C VAL A 499 -10.83 4.17 -32.09
N ASP A 500 -10.51 4.64 -33.30
CA ASP A 500 -9.15 4.94 -33.74
C ASP A 500 -8.50 6.04 -32.89
N SER A 501 -9.23 7.14 -32.63
CA SER A 501 -8.76 8.25 -31.79
C SER A 501 -8.51 7.78 -30.33
N ASN A 502 -9.45 7.04 -29.76
CA ASN A 502 -9.32 6.56 -28.39
C ASN A 502 -8.28 5.45 -28.23
N LEU A 503 -8.05 4.62 -29.27
CA LEU A 503 -7.03 3.58 -29.25
C LEU A 503 -5.62 4.17 -29.15
N THR A 504 -5.33 5.24 -29.88
CA THR A 504 -4.03 5.91 -29.79
C THR A 504 -3.75 6.46 -28.40
N THR A 505 -4.76 7.07 -27.76
CA THR A 505 -4.65 7.58 -26.40
C THR A 505 -4.57 6.46 -25.37
N LEU A 506 -5.26 5.35 -25.59
CA LEU A 506 -5.18 4.15 -24.72
C LEU A 506 -3.76 3.55 -24.75
N ILE A 507 -3.13 3.47 -25.92
CA ILE A 507 -1.75 3.01 -26.05
C ILE A 507 -0.80 3.90 -25.22
N VAL A 508 -0.95 5.22 -25.28
CA VAL A 508 -0.18 6.16 -24.44
C VAL A 508 -0.44 5.88 -22.95
N GLY A 509 -1.70 5.68 -22.55
CA GLY A 509 -2.07 5.33 -21.17
C GLY A 509 -1.37 4.05 -20.70
N ILE A 510 -1.37 3.00 -21.53
CA ILE A 510 -0.70 1.72 -21.23
C ILE A 510 0.82 1.91 -21.09
N ILE A 511 1.45 2.65 -22.00
CA ILE A 511 2.89 2.94 -21.92
C ILE A 511 3.21 3.68 -20.62
N LEU A 512 2.43 4.72 -20.27
CA LEU A 512 2.61 5.47 -19.03
C LEU A 512 2.39 4.60 -17.78
N PHE A 513 1.53 3.59 -17.85
CA PHE A 513 1.34 2.65 -16.75
C PHE A 513 2.58 1.77 -16.49
N PHE A 514 3.25 1.30 -17.54
CA PHE A 514 4.44 0.45 -17.40
C PHE A 514 5.71 1.26 -17.10
N VAL A 515 5.87 2.42 -17.70
CA VAL A 515 7.08 3.27 -17.56
C VAL A 515 6.95 4.23 -16.38
N GLY A 516 5.72 4.68 -16.06
CA GLY A 516 5.44 5.66 -15.03
C GLY A 516 5.65 5.15 -13.61
N THR A 517 5.95 6.07 -12.71
CA THR A 517 6.10 5.79 -11.28
C THR A 517 5.15 6.68 -10.47
N GLY A 518 4.71 6.17 -9.30
CA GLY A 518 3.91 6.91 -8.34
C GLY A 518 2.73 7.68 -8.97
N PRO A 519 2.73 9.02 -8.91
CA PRO A 519 1.64 9.85 -9.40
C PRO A 519 1.32 9.69 -10.90
N VAL A 520 2.36 9.49 -11.75
CA VAL A 520 2.18 9.27 -13.20
C VAL A 520 1.42 7.98 -13.49
N LYS A 521 1.71 6.94 -12.71
CA LYS A 521 1.01 5.65 -12.83
C LYS A 521 -0.47 5.80 -12.45
N GLY A 522 -0.79 6.58 -11.41
CA GLY A 522 -2.16 6.92 -11.04
C GLY A 522 -2.92 7.62 -12.16
N PHE A 523 -2.30 8.62 -12.82
CA PHE A 523 -2.84 9.28 -14.00
C PHE A 523 -3.12 8.27 -15.14
N ALA A 524 -2.15 7.41 -15.44
CA ALA A 524 -2.24 6.42 -16.52
C ALA A 524 -3.41 5.42 -16.31
N VAL A 525 -3.63 4.98 -15.06
CA VAL A 525 -4.76 4.11 -14.70
C VAL A 525 -6.08 4.83 -14.94
N VAL A 526 -6.24 6.06 -14.43
CA VAL A 526 -7.47 6.86 -14.61
C VAL A 526 -7.74 7.10 -16.09
N LEU A 527 -6.73 7.49 -16.86
CA LEU A 527 -6.83 7.73 -18.29
C LEU A 527 -7.30 6.46 -19.05
N SER A 528 -6.66 5.33 -18.78
CA SER A 528 -6.99 4.07 -19.47
C SER A 528 -8.40 3.58 -19.14
N ILE A 529 -8.79 3.60 -17.86
CA ILE A 529 -10.15 3.24 -17.43
C ILE A 529 -11.15 4.23 -18.03
N GLY A 530 -10.86 5.54 -17.98
CA GLY A 530 -11.74 6.59 -18.49
C GLY A 530 -12.01 6.47 -19.99
N ILE A 531 -11.01 6.10 -20.78
CA ILE A 531 -11.18 5.82 -22.22
C ILE A 531 -12.10 4.62 -22.44
N LEU A 532 -11.90 3.52 -21.72
CA LEU A 532 -12.73 2.32 -21.87
C LEU A 532 -14.18 2.60 -21.46
N THR A 533 -14.39 3.32 -20.36
CA THR A 533 -15.75 3.68 -19.92
C THR A 533 -16.41 4.70 -20.83
N SER A 534 -15.67 5.66 -21.41
CA SER A 534 -16.18 6.63 -22.37
C SER A 534 -16.62 5.98 -23.68
N LEU A 535 -15.83 5.04 -24.21
CA LEU A 535 -16.20 4.24 -25.38
C LEU A 535 -17.51 3.47 -25.13
N PHE A 536 -17.62 2.83 -23.98
CA PHE A 536 -18.82 2.09 -23.63
C PHE A 536 -20.04 3.01 -23.53
N THR A 537 -19.93 4.15 -22.84
CA THR A 537 -21.05 5.07 -22.63
C THR A 537 -21.44 5.80 -23.91
N ALA A 538 -20.48 6.22 -24.74
CA ALA A 538 -20.77 6.89 -26.00
C ALA A 538 -21.41 5.93 -27.02
N ILE A 539 -20.87 4.73 -27.18
CA ILE A 539 -21.33 3.77 -28.20
C ILE A 539 -22.63 3.07 -27.75
N THR A 540 -22.66 2.57 -26.50
CA THR A 540 -23.80 1.76 -26.01
C THR A 540 -24.80 2.61 -25.25
N GLY A 541 -24.36 3.43 -24.31
CA GLY A 541 -25.22 4.24 -23.44
C GLY A 541 -25.99 5.31 -24.21
N THR A 542 -25.27 6.15 -24.98
CA THR A 542 -25.90 7.21 -25.78
C THR A 542 -26.83 6.62 -26.85
N ARG A 543 -26.39 5.55 -27.53
CA ARG A 543 -27.22 4.87 -28.53
C ARG A 543 -28.49 4.31 -27.92
N ALA A 544 -28.45 3.67 -26.75
CA ALA A 544 -29.61 3.17 -26.03
C ALA A 544 -30.59 4.29 -25.69
N MET A 545 -30.11 5.42 -25.14
CA MET A 545 -30.92 6.56 -24.77
C MET A 545 -31.59 7.22 -25.99
N VAL A 546 -30.82 7.42 -27.07
CA VAL A 546 -31.36 7.97 -28.34
C VAL A 546 -32.40 7.02 -28.95
N SER A 547 -32.13 5.72 -28.97
CA SER A 547 -33.02 4.67 -29.46
C SER A 547 -34.36 4.65 -28.68
N MET A 548 -34.29 4.72 -27.35
CA MET A 548 -35.49 4.76 -26.47
C MET A 548 -36.40 5.97 -26.75
N LEU A 549 -35.80 7.13 -27.11
CA LEU A 549 -36.58 8.34 -27.37
C LEU A 549 -37.18 8.41 -28.79
N TYR A 550 -36.50 7.80 -29.78
CA TYR A 550 -36.85 8.02 -31.19
C TYR A 550 -37.34 6.75 -31.93
N GLU A 551 -36.99 5.53 -31.53
CA GLU A 551 -37.40 4.30 -32.26
C GLU A 551 -38.91 3.94 -32.19
N GLY A 552 -39.66 4.54 -31.25
CA GLY A 552 -41.12 4.31 -31.13
C GLY A 552 -42.01 5.23 -31.97
N LYS A 553 -41.44 6.24 -32.64
CA LYS A 553 -42.22 7.30 -33.28
C LYS A 553 -42.17 7.21 -34.82
N HIS A 554 -43.22 6.69 -35.45
CA HIS A 554 -43.29 6.46 -36.90
C HIS A 554 -43.30 7.72 -37.79
N ARG A 555 -43.48 8.94 -37.26
CA ARG A 555 -43.46 10.21 -38.00
C ARG A 555 -42.71 11.30 -37.21
N LEU A 556 -41.38 11.26 -37.25
CA LEU A 556 -40.56 12.35 -36.72
C LEU A 556 -40.28 13.36 -37.86
N GLN A 557 -40.95 14.50 -37.81
CA GLN A 557 -40.72 15.60 -38.76
C GLN A 557 -39.51 16.48 -38.38
N LYS A 558 -39.09 16.51 -37.13
CA LYS A 558 -37.92 17.25 -36.65
C LYS A 558 -37.19 16.52 -35.53
N VAL A 559 -35.88 16.47 -35.60
CA VAL A 559 -34.97 16.03 -34.53
C VAL A 559 -34.25 17.27 -33.98
N TRP A 560 -34.28 17.41 -32.66
CA TRP A 560 -33.63 18.55 -31.97
C TRP A 560 -32.16 18.23 -31.70
N VAL A 561 -31.33 18.26 -32.76
CA VAL A 561 -29.89 18.00 -32.70
C VAL A 561 -29.09 19.29 -32.47
N GLY A 562 -29.74 20.39 -32.16
CA GLY A 562 -29.13 21.69 -31.96
C GLY A 562 -29.29 22.63 -33.14
N ILE A 563 -28.61 23.79 -33.06
CA ILE A 563 -28.67 24.92 -34.00
C ILE A 563 -28.19 24.53 -35.38
#